data_ef353912f980a6d6a7eea75482df3c24
#
_entry.id   ef353912f980a6d6a7eea75482df3c24
#
_cell.length_a   1.000
_cell.length_b   1.000
_cell.length_c   1.000
_cell.angle_alpha   90.00
_cell.angle_beta   90.00
_cell.angle_gamma   90.00
#
_symmetry.space_group_name_H-M   'P 1'
#
loop_
_entity.id
_entity.type
_entity.pdbx_description
1 polymer ?
#
loop_
_entity_poly.entity_id
_entity_poly.type
_entity_poly.pdbx_seq_one_letter_code
_entity_poly.pdbx_strand_id
1 'polypeptide(L)'
;MKSAEALDISLFQYSGIEFDHADYRKGEYIEFAISTQDLSILNNLGYEYNVVHNDLQRHYESRLTSNYTREFGLGSMGGYYTLDEAIQRLDDIHDEYPQFVSEKFSLGQTFEGRDIWAIKISNNPNLDENEPEVLFTGMHHSREPMSFMNLYYYIYWLLENYEINDEARNIIDNRELWFVPIVNPDGYEYNRSIAPSGGGMQRKNMRETCNGSADGIDPNRNYGYMWGL
;
A
#
# COMPACT_ATOMS: atom_id res chain seq x y z
N MET A 1 2.02 32.29 -16.12
CA MET A 1 2.83 31.06 -16.05
C MET A 1 4.29 31.46 -15.82
N LYS A 2 4.80 31.31 -14.60
CA LYS A 2 6.25 31.22 -14.45
C LYS A 2 6.61 29.88 -15.09
N SER A 3 7.55 29.89 -16.03
CA SER A 3 7.89 28.70 -16.82
C SER A 3 8.22 27.53 -15.90
N ALA A 4 7.74 26.34 -16.21
CA ALA A 4 8.05 25.10 -15.48
C ALA A 4 9.57 24.78 -15.41
N GLU A 5 10.42 25.57 -16.06
CA GLU A 5 11.88 25.51 -15.90
C GLU A 5 12.37 25.95 -14.52
N ALA A 6 11.53 26.67 -13.75
CA ALA A 6 11.88 27.20 -12.43
C ALA A 6 11.11 26.53 -11.27
N LEU A 7 10.38 25.46 -11.51
CA LEU A 7 9.75 24.68 -10.44
C LEU A 7 10.83 23.84 -9.75
N ASP A 8 11.42 24.46 -8.74
CA ASP A 8 12.31 23.74 -7.83
C ASP A 8 11.45 22.95 -6.84
N ILE A 9 11.35 21.65 -7.05
CA ILE A 9 10.60 20.70 -6.18
C ILE A 9 11.09 20.84 -4.72
N SER A 10 12.34 21.23 -4.51
CA SER A 10 12.88 21.47 -3.17
C SER A 10 12.17 22.60 -2.43
N LEU A 11 11.63 23.58 -3.12
CA LEU A 11 10.88 24.68 -2.49
C LEU A 11 9.58 24.20 -1.85
N PHE A 12 8.92 23.19 -2.42
CA PHE A 12 7.73 22.60 -1.81
C PHE A 12 8.08 21.82 -0.52
N GLN A 13 9.20 21.11 -0.51
CA GLN A 13 9.66 20.40 0.67
C GLN A 13 10.01 21.37 1.82
N TYR A 14 10.66 22.50 1.51
CA TYR A 14 10.97 23.54 2.50
C TYR A 14 9.74 24.31 2.98
N SER A 15 8.67 24.37 2.20
CA SER A 15 7.43 25.06 2.58
C SER A 15 6.55 24.24 3.53
N GLY A 16 6.91 22.97 3.80
CA GLY A 16 6.12 22.06 4.61
C GLY A 16 4.94 21.44 3.88
N ILE A 17 4.81 21.64 2.56
CA ILE A 17 3.81 20.95 1.75
C ILE A 17 4.27 19.51 1.56
N GLU A 18 3.52 18.58 2.12
CA GLU A 18 3.69 17.15 1.84
C GLU A 18 2.92 16.80 0.57
N PHE A 19 3.61 16.34 -0.44
CA PHE A 19 3.00 15.76 -1.62
C PHE A 19 3.54 14.35 -1.89
N ASP A 20 2.66 13.54 -2.38
CA ASP A 20 2.90 12.14 -2.67
C ASP A 20 2.75 11.93 -4.16
N HIS A 21 3.65 11.13 -4.75
CA HIS A 21 3.58 10.71 -6.15
C HIS A 21 3.16 11.84 -7.12
N ALA A 22 4.06 12.83 -7.27
CA ALA A 22 3.83 13.85 -8.27
C ALA A 22 4.02 13.27 -9.67
N ASP A 23 3.06 13.48 -10.57
CA ASP A 23 3.29 13.34 -12.00
C ASP A 23 3.98 14.61 -12.48
N TYR A 24 5.19 14.45 -13.00
CA TYR A 24 6.03 15.56 -13.39
C TYR A 24 6.46 15.43 -14.85
N ARG A 25 6.15 16.47 -15.63
CA ARG A 25 6.67 16.62 -16.98
C ARG A 25 7.44 17.92 -17.09
N LYS A 26 8.76 17.79 -17.25
CA LYS A 26 9.67 18.94 -17.27
C LYS A 26 9.26 19.95 -18.33
N GLY A 27 9.10 21.22 -17.92
CA GLY A 27 8.70 22.32 -18.79
C GLY A 27 7.19 22.42 -19.07
N GLU A 28 6.38 21.47 -18.65
CA GLU A 28 4.95 21.45 -18.90
C GLU A 28 4.13 21.59 -17.60
N TYR A 29 4.21 20.59 -16.68
CA TYR A 29 3.43 20.61 -15.44
C TYR A 29 4.04 19.75 -14.33
N ILE A 30 3.54 19.97 -13.13
CA ILE A 30 3.60 19.04 -12.02
C ILE A 30 2.18 18.89 -11.46
N GLU A 31 1.71 17.64 -11.31
CA GLU A 31 0.41 17.30 -10.75
C GLU A 31 0.59 16.45 -9.50
N PHE A 32 -0.06 16.79 -8.41
CA PHE A 32 0.00 16.06 -7.14
C PHE A 32 -1.26 16.31 -6.30
N ALA A 33 -1.52 15.37 -5.37
CA ALA A 33 -2.58 15.53 -4.39
C ALA A 33 -2.11 16.47 -3.26
N ILE A 34 -2.95 17.41 -2.87
CA ILE A 34 -2.66 18.39 -1.83
C ILE A 34 -3.85 18.55 -0.89
N SER A 35 -3.60 18.77 0.41
CA SER A 35 -4.67 19.06 1.35
C SER A 35 -5.23 20.49 1.14
N THR A 36 -6.47 20.71 1.58
CA THR A 36 -7.05 22.07 1.55
C THR A 36 -6.30 23.05 2.45
N GLN A 37 -5.64 22.57 3.49
CA GLN A 37 -4.80 23.38 4.38
C GLN A 37 -3.53 23.82 3.64
N ASP A 38 -2.85 22.89 2.95
CA ASP A 38 -1.62 23.18 2.22
C ASP A 38 -1.87 23.99 0.96
N LEU A 39 -3.10 23.96 0.41
CA LEU A 39 -3.49 24.83 -0.70
C LEU A 39 -3.33 26.32 -0.34
N SER A 40 -3.56 26.69 0.91
CA SER A 40 -3.35 28.05 1.41
C SER A 40 -1.86 28.46 1.38
N ILE A 41 -0.96 27.50 1.66
CA ILE A 41 0.49 27.70 1.59
C ILE A 41 0.91 27.92 0.14
N LEU A 42 0.39 27.08 -0.77
CA LEU A 42 0.65 27.21 -2.21
C LEU A 42 0.24 28.59 -2.76
N ASN A 43 -0.94 29.09 -2.34
CA ASN A 43 -1.42 30.43 -2.67
C ASN A 43 -0.47 31.53 -2.16
N ASN A 44 0.00 31.41 -0.92
CA ASN A 44 0.90 32.39 -0.31
C ASN A 44 2.28 32.43 -0.99
N LEU A 45 2.71 31.32 -1.57
CA LEU A 45 3.94 31.23 -2.35
C LEU A 45 3.79 31.83 -3.76
N GLY A 46 2.57 32.20 -4.17
CA GLY A 46 2.29 32.88 -5.43
C GLY A 46 2.37 31.98 -6.66
N TYR A 47 2.17 30.68 -6.50
CA TYR A 47 2.09 29.75 -7.63
C TYR A 47 0.69 29.79 -8.25
N GLU A 48 0.66 29.83 -9.58
CA GLU A 48 -0.57 29.60 -10.34
C GLU A 48 -0.79 28.11 -10.53
N TYR A 49 -1.99 27.62 -10.25
CA TYR A 49 -2.36 26.23 -10.37
C TYR A 49 -3.80 26.06 -10.90
N ASN A 50 -4.09 24.90 -11.41
CA ASN A 50 -5.44 24.45 -11.76
C ASN A 50 -5.82 23.28 -10.87
N VAL A 51 -7.02 23.29 -10.31
CA VAL A 51 -7.57 22.15 -9.57
C VAL A 51 -8.21 21.19 -10.58
N VAL A 52 -7.61 20.00 -10.75
CA VAL A 52 -8.11 18.96 -11.66
C VAL A 52 -9.29 18.24 -11.03
N HIS A 53 -9.19 17.89 -9.74
CA HIS A 53 -10.24 17.27 -8.95
C HIS A 53 -10.38 17.96 -7.60
N ASN A 54 -11.58 18.50 -7.31
CA ASN A 54 -11.83 19.18 -6.03
C ASN A 54 -11.98 18.22 -4.85
N ASP A 55 -12.39 17.00 -5.12
CA ASP A 55 -12.61 15.92 -4.15
C ASP A 55 -12.08 14.63 -4.76
N LEU A 56 -10.86 14.29 -4.38
CA LEU A 56 -10.16 13.13 -4.91
C LEU A 56 -10.79 11.82 -4.42
N GLN A 57 -11.30 11.82 -3.18
CA GLN A 57 -12.00 10.68 -2.61
C GLN A 57 -13.24 10.37 -3.45
N ARG A 58 -14.10 11.36 -3.69
CA ARG A 58 -15.30 11.21 -4.51
C ARG A 58 -14.97 10.82 -5.95
N HIS A 59 -13.88 11.34 -6.51
CA HIS A 59 -13.41 10.95 -7.83
C HIS A 59 -13.13 9.44 -7.89
N TYR A 60 -12.37 8.90 -6.94
CA TYR A 60 -12.06 7.47 -6.91
C TYR A 60 -13.30 6.62 -6.58
N GLU A 61 -14.12 7.02 -5.61
CA GLU A 61 -15.38 6.33 -5.29
C GLU A 61 -16.28 6.19 -6.52
N SER A 62 -16.39 7.24 -7.35
CA SER A 62 -17.21 7.23 -8.56
C SER A 62 -16.73 6.24 -9.63
N ARG A 63 -15.49 5.80 -9.55
CA ARG A 63 -14.88 4.83 -10.47
C ARG A 63 -14.97 3.38 -9.97
N LEU A 64 -15.40 3.17 -8.73
CA LEU A 64 -15.63 1.84 -8.18
C LEU A 64 -16.88 1.25 -8.87
N THR A 65 -16.68 0.22 -9.69
CA THR A 65 -17.77 -0.47 -10.37
C THR A 65 -18.00 -1.83 -9.74
N SER A 66 -19.25 -2.12 -9.38
CA SER A 66 -19.67 -3.36 -8.71
C SER A 66 -19.71 -4.61 -9.60
N ASN A 67 -19.33 -4.53 -10.89
CA ASN A 67 -19.63 -5.55 -11.89
C ASN A 67 -18.40 -6.24 -12.48
N TYR A 68 -17.30 -6.39 -11.76
CA TYR A 68 -16.18 -7.20 -12.24
C TYR A 68 -16.26 -8.62 -11.70
N THR A 69 -16.63 -9.56 -12.57
CA THR A 69 -16.37 -10.98 -12.35
C THR A 69 -14.93 -11.27 -12.78
N ARG A 70 -14.02 -11.43 -11.82
CA ARG A 70 -12.68 -11.97 -12.05
C ARG A 70 -12.61 -13.36 -11.44
N GLU A 71 -11.81 -14.26 -12.00
CA GLU A 71 -11.48 -15.57 -11.40
C GLU A 71 -10.82 -15.39 -10.03
N PHE A 72 -10.00 -14.35 -9.86
CA PHE A 72 -9.49 -13.88 -8.58
C PHE A 72 -10.62 -13.14 -7.84
N GLY A 73 -11.06 -13.68 -6.72
CA GLY A 73 -12.22 -13.17 -5.96
C GLY A 73 -12.06 -11.70 -5.59
N LEU A 74 -13.10 -10.92 -5.85
CA LEU A 74 -13.15 -9.52 -5.44
C LEU A 74 -13.55 -9.42 -3.97
N GLY A 75 -12.93 -8.47 -3.25
CA GLY A 75 -13.32 -8.11 -1.91
C GLY A 75 -14.57 -7.23 -1.84
N SER A 76 -15.11 -7.10 -0.65
CA SER A 76 -16.36 -6.38 -0.40
C SER A 76 -16.20 -4.84 -0.37
N MET A 77 -14.97 -4.33 -0.30
CA MET A 77 -14.67 -2.89 -0.27
C MET A 77 -14.35 -2.35 -1.67
N GLY A 78 -15.39 -2.20 -2.50
CA GLY A 78 -15.23 -1.69 -3.86
C GLY A 78 -14.36 -2.58 -4.77
N GLY A 79 -14.31 -3.87 -4.49
CA GLY A 79 -13.49 -4.85 -5.19
C GLY A 79 -12.15 -5.15 -4.51
N TYR A 80 -11.75 -4.38 -3.50
CA TYR A 80 -10.63 -4.70 -2.63
C TYR A 80 -11.08 -5.50 -1.41
N TYR A 81 -10.21 -6.35 -0.86
CA TYR A 81 -10.48 -7.02 0.42
C TYR A 81 -10.51 -5.99 1.55
N THR A 82 -11.44 -6.16 2.49
CA THR A 82 -11.32 -5.56 3.82
C THR A 82 -10.12 -6.17 4.55
N LEU A 83 -9.73 -5.59 5.68
CA LEU A 83 -8.64 -6.15 6.50
C LEU A 83 -8.97 -7.59 6.94
N ASP A 84 -10.21 -7.82 7.40
CA ASP A 84 -10.66 -9.15 7.84
C ASP A 84 -10.65 -10.17 6.69
N GLU A 85 -11.15 -9.77 5.50
CA GLU A 85 -11.11 -10.63 4.31
C GLU A 85 -9.67 -10.95 3.90
N ALA A 86 -8.76 -9.95 3.97
CA ALA A 86 -7.36 -10.16 3.66
C ALA A 86 -6.69 -11.14 4.65
N ILE A 87 -6.95 -10.99 5.95
CA ILE A 87 -6.42 -11.90 6.98
C ILE A 87 -6.97 -13.33 6.77
N GLN A 88 -8.27 -13.45 6.52
CA GLN A 88 -8.88 -14.76 6.24
C GLN A 88 -8.29 -15.40 4.98
N ARG A 89 -7.96 -14.60 3.97
CA ARG A 89 -7.35 -15.12 2.75
C ARG A 89 -5.97 -15.73 2.99
N LEU A 90 -5.21 -15.27 3.99
CA LEU A 90 -3.94 -15.90 4.37
C LEU A 90 -4.17 -17.31 4.97
N ASP A 91 -5.23 -17.48 5.78
CA ASP A 91 -5.62 -18.79 6.30
C ASP A 91 -6.08 -19.71 5.16
N ASP A 92 -6.95 -19.21 4.28
CA ASP A 92 -7.45 -19.99 3.13
C ASP A 92 -6.29 -20.50 2.24
N ILE A 93 -5.28 -19.64 1.99
CA ILE A 93 -4.10 -19.99 1.18
C ILE A 93 -3.27 -21.08 1.88
N HIS A 94 -3.05 -20.97 3.18
CA HIS A 94 -2.37 -22.03 3.95
C HIS A 94 -3.14 -23.34 3.91
N ASP A 95 -4.45 -23.29 4.13
CA ASP A 95 -5.30 -24.49 4.13
C ASP A 95 -5.33 -25.20 2.77
N GLU A 96 -5.26 -24.42 1.68
CA GLU A 96 -5.26 -24.95 0.31
C GLU A 96 -3.88 -25.50 -0.11
N TYR A 97 -2.78 -24.86 0.35
CA TYR A 97 -1.41 -25.20 -0.04
C TYR A 97 -0.47 -25.40 1.18
N PRO A 98 -0.82 -26.24 2.17
CA PRO A 98 -0.06 -26.36 3.42
C PRO A 98 1.37 -26.88 3.22
N GLN A 99 1.66 -27.53 2.09
CA GLN A 99 3.00 -28.00 1.74
C GLN A 99 3.96 -26.88 1.30
N PHE A 100 3.43 -25.73 0.86
CA PHE A 100 4.22 -24.61 0.35
C PHE A 100 4.09 -23.34 1.17
N VAL A 101 3.04 -23.21 1.98
CA VAL A 101 2.70 -21.98 2.70
C VAL A 101 2.71 -22.22 4.20
N SER A 102 3.42 -21.41 4.97
CA SER A 102 3.37 -21.46 6.43
C SER A 102 2.01 -21.01 6.97
N GLU A 103 1.67 -21.41 8.21
CA GLU A 103 0.65 -20.69 8.96
C GLU A 103 1.01 -19.20 9.00
N LYS A 104 -0.01 -18.31 9.01
CA LYS A 104 0.26 -16.90 9.23
C LYS A 104 0.80 -16.66 10.64
N PHE A 105 1.72 -15.73 10.78
CA PHE A 105 2.28 -15.35 12.08
C PHE A 105 2.35 -13.83 12.20
N SER A 106 2.27 -13.34 13.43
CA SER A 106 2.35 -11.92 13.72
C SER A 106 3.80 -11.46 13.83
N LEU A 107 4.15 -10.41 13.10
CA LEU A 107 5.44 -9.70 13.25
C LEU A 107 5.43 -8.74 14.45
N GLY A 108 4.28 -8.52 15.06
CA GLY A 108 4.05 -7.60 16.15
C GLY A 108 2.77 -6.79 15.93
N GLN A 109 2.49 -5.89 16.87
CA GLN A 109 1.26 -5.12 16.85
C GLN A 109 1.53 -3.66 16.45
N THR A 110 0.56 -3.07 15.77
CA THR A 110 0.51 -1.66 15.45
C THR A 110 0.21 -0.81 16.69
N PHE A 111 0.18 0.51 16.51
CA PHE A 111 -0.18 1.46 17.56
C PHE A 111 -1.60 1.25 18.10
N GLU A 112 -2.57 0.85 17.24
CA GLU A 112 -3.95 0.53 17.65
C GLU A 112 -4.14 -0.95 18.04
N GLY A 113 -3.05 -1.72 18.16
CA GLY A 113 -3.07 -3.10 18.63
C GLY A 113 -3.49 -4.14 17.60
N ARG A 114 -3.43 -3.82 16.30
CA ARG A 114 -3.65 -4.80 15.23
C ARG A 114 -2.37 -5.52 14.89
N ASP A 115 -2.45 -6.83 14.68
CA ASP A 115 -1.31 -7.62 14.24
C ASP A 115 -0.91 -7.28 12.79
N ILE A 116 0.40 -7.22 12.56
CA ILE A 116 0.97 -7.18 11.20
C ILE A 116 1.27 -8.63 10.83
N TRP A 117 0.48 -9.18 9.92
CA TRP A 117 0.54 -10.58 9.54
C TRP A 117 1.52 -10.85 8.41
N ALA A 118 2.23 -11.98 8.52
CA ALA A 118 3.13 -12.48 7.50
C ALA A 118 2.88 -13.97 7.23
N ILE A 119 3.24 -14.43 6.03
CA ILE A 119 3.38 -15.83 5.65
C ILE A 119 4.71 -16.02 4.93
N LYS A 120 5.21 -17.28 4.94
CA LYS A 120 6.35 -17.70 4.15
C LYS A 120 5.88 -18.69 3.08
N ILE A 121 6.43 -18.59 1.88
CA ILE A 121 6.21 -19.53 0.78
C ILE A 121 7.56 -20.11 0.37
N SER A 122 7.69 -21.42 0.41
CA SER A 122 8.82 -22.20 -0.09
C SER A 122 8.41 -23.67 -0.17
N ASN A 123 9.29 -24.54 -0.70
CA ASN A 123 9.09 -25.99 -0.67
C ASN A 123 9.17 -26.59 0.75
N ASN A 124 9.73 -25.83 1.73
CA ASN A 124 9.80 -26.17 3.15
C ASN A 124 9.38 -24.96 4.02
N PRO A 125 8.09 -24.58 4.01
CA PRO A 125 7.66 -23.28 4.56
C PRO A 125 7.92 -23.12 6.07
N ASN A 126 8.09 -24.21 6.81
CA ASN A 126 8.31 -24.23 8.26
C ASN A 126 9.78 -24.38 8.67
N LEU A 127 10.70 -24.42 7.71
CA LEU A 127 12.15 -24.51 7.95
C LEU A 127 12.83 -23.26 7.43
N ASP A 128 13.84 -22.79 8.17
CA ASP A 128 14.79 -21.78 7.70
C ASP A 128 15.94 -22.50 6.99
N GLU A 129 16.04 -22.30 5.68
CA GLU A 129 17.00 -22.98 4.82
C GLU A 129 18.08 -21.99 4.34
N ASN A 130 19.22 -22.50 3.90
CA ASN A 130 20.27 -21.63 3.36
C ASN A 130 19.97 -21.27 1.89
N GLU A 131 18.84 -20.64 1.67
CA GLU A 131 18.36 -20.18 0.38
C GLU A 131 18.25 -18.64 0.33
N PRO A 132 18.27 -18.04 -0.88
CA PRO A 132 18.02 -16.61 -1.00
C PRO A 132 16.60 -16.25 -0.57
N GLU A 133 16.51 -15.28 0.34
CA GLU A 133 15.26 -14.75 0.85
C GLU A 133 14.78 -13.54 0.04
N VAL A 134 13.48 -13.44 -0.17
CA VAL A 134 12.84 -12.28 -0.79
C VAL A 134 11.67 -11.83 0.05
N LEU A 135 11.69 -10.56 0.45
CA LEU A 135 10.61 -9.94 1.22
C LEU A 135 9.71 -9.11 0.31
N PHE A 136 8.43 -9.45 0.31
CA PHE A 136 7.38 -8.71 -0.37
C PHE A 136 6.50 -7.99 0.66
N THR A 137 6.43 -6.67 0.55
CA THR A 137 5.63 -5.85 1.45
C THR A 137 4.64 -5.00 0.67
N GLY A 138 3.42 -4.89 1.16
CA GLY A 138 2.38 -4.05 0.58
C GLY A 138 1.75 -3.10 1.59
N MET A 139 0.92 -2.20 1.11
CA MET A 139 0.06 -1.35 1.94
C MET A 139 0.81 -0.54 3.00
N HIS A 140 1.96 0.05 2.67
CA HIS A 140 2.61 1.05 3.51
C HIS A 140 1.72 2.30 3.61
N HIS A 141 1.19 2.71 2.48
CA HIS A 141 0.22 3.79 2.39
C HIS A 141 -1.18 3.22 2.30
N SER A 142 -1.98 3.51 3.29
CA SER A 142 -3.28 2.87 3.50
C SER A 142 -4.37 3.20 2.47
N ARG A 143 -4.07 4.11 1.54
CA ARG A 143 -4.93 4.44 0.39
C ARG A 143 -4.55 3.73 -0.91
N GLU A 144 -3.58 2.80 -0.86
CA GLU A 144 -3.05 2.09 -2.03
C GLU A 144 -3.36 0.58 -1.98
N PRO A 145 -4.65 0.16 -1.91
CA PRO A 145 -5.03 -1.24 -1.71
C PRO A 145 -4.61 -2.16 -2.85
N MET A 146 -4.38 -1.64 -4.05
CA MET A 146 -3.88 -2.44 -5.17
C MET A 146 -2.53 -3.08 -4.85
N SER A 147 -1.71 -2.48 -3.97
CA SER A 147 -0.40 -3.01 -3.62
C SER A 147 -0.49 -4.40 -2.97
N PHE A 148 -1.38 -4.59 -2.00
CA PHE A 148 -1.55 -5.90 -1.38
C PHE A 148 -2.38 -6.87 -2.25
N MET A 149 -3.33 -6.38 -3.03
CA MET A 149 -4.06 -7.23 -3.98
C MET A 149 -3.12 -7.85 -5.02
N ASN A 150 -2.12 -7.10 -5.50
CA ASN A 150 -1.08 -7.64 -6.37
C ASN A 150 -0.25 -8.75 -5.69
N LEU A 151 0.02 -8.64 -4.39
CA LEU A 151 0.73 -9.69 -3.66
C LEU A 151 -0.11 -10.96 -3.57
N TYR A 152 -1.40 -10.87 -3.27
CA TYR A 152 -2.29 -12.03 -3.29
C TYR A 152 -2.38 -12.66 -4.67
N TYR A 153 -2.51 -11.84 -5.73
CA TYR A 153 -2.49 -12.35 -7.09
C TYR A 153 -1.19 -13.11 -7.40
N TYR A 154 -0.04 -12.56 -6.99
CA TYR A 154 1.26 -13.19 -7.21
C TYR A 154 1.40 -14.50 -6.42
N ILE A 155 0.94 -14.54 -5.17
CA ILE A 155 0.88 -15.75 -4.35
C ILE A 155 0.10 -16.86 -5.07
N TYR A 156 -1.13 -16.57 -5.49
CA TYR A 156 -1.95 -17.55 -6.21
C TYR A 156 -1.32 -17.95 -7.53
N TRP A 157 -0.76 -17.00 -8.28
CA TRP A 157 -0.07 -17.33 -9.52
C TRP A 157 1.08 -18.31 -9.30
N LEU A 158 1.90 -18.13 -8.28
CA LEU A 158 2.98 -19.05 -7.94
C LEU A 158 2.45 -20.46 -7.60
N LEU A 159 1.48 -20.53 -6.72
CA LEU A 159 0.95 -21.78 -6.18
C LEU A 159 0.17 -22.59 -7.25
N GLU A 160 -0.72 -21.95 -7.99
CA GLU A 160 -1.51 -22.57 -9.05
C GLU A 160 -0.65 -23.05 -10.23
N ASN A 161 0.46 -22.38 -10.49
CA ASN A 161 1.36 -22.71 -11.60
C ASN A 161 2.55 -23.61 -11.21
N TYR A 162 2.68 -23.99 -9.96
CA TYR A 162 3.80 -24.81 -9.48
C TYR A 162 4.00 -26.08 -10.33
N GLU A 163 2.93 -26.82 -10.65
CA GLU A 163 3.01 -28.08 -11.39
C GLU A 163 3.22 -27.92 -12.90
N ILE A 164 2.87 -26.76 -13.46
CA ILE A 164 2.77 -26.57 -14.92
C ILE A 164 3.75 -25.54 -15.48
N ASN A 165 4.41 -24.74 -14.62
CA ASN A 165 5.31 -23.67 -15.01
C ASN A 165 6.66 -23.84 -14.32
N ASP A 166 7.72 -24.04 -15.09
CA ASP A 166 9.08 -24.26 -14.57
C ASP A 166 9.64 -23.07 -13.79
N GLU A 167 9.22 -21.83 -14.13
CA GLU A 167 9.64 -20.62 -13.41
C GLU A 167 8.99 -20.55 -12.02
N ALA A 168 7.68 -20.78 -11.92
CA ALA A 168 6.96 -20.82 -10.64
C ALA A 168 7.54 -21.89 -9.73
N ARG A 169 7.76 -23.10 -10.27
CA ARG A 169 8.40 -24.20 -9.55
C ARG A 169 9.79 -23.83 -9.07
N ASN A 170 10.65 -23.32 -9.94
CA ASN A 170 12.03 -22.95 -9.61
C ASN A 170 12.08 -21.87 -8.51
N ILE A 171 11.12 -20.93 -8.51
CA ILE A 171 11.04 -19.89 -7.48
C ILE A 171 10.70 -20.51 -6.13
N ILE A 172 9.67 -21.38 -6.06
CA ILE A 172 9.24 -22.00 -4.80
C ILE A 172 10.28 -22.99 -4.27
N ASP A 173 10.97 -23.72 -5.17
CA ASP A 173 11.92 -24.77 -4.77
C ASP A 173 13.28 -24.24 -4.34
N ASN A 174 13.63 -22.98 -4.66
CA ASN A 174 14.97 -22.45 -4.44
C ASN A 174 14.99 -21.05 -3.79
N ARG A 175 13.87 -20.64 -3.19
CA ARG A 175 13.76 -19.32 -2.53
C ARG A 175 12.84 -19.40 -1.33
N GLU A 176 13.13 -18.60 -0.33
CA GLU A 176 12.21 -18.29 0.75
C GLU A 176 11.52 -16.95 0.46
N LEU A 177 10.22 -17.02 0.22
CA LEU A 177 9.43 -15.83 -0.12
C LEU A 177 8.59 -15.41 1.09
N TRP A 178 8.92 -14.27 1.65
CA TRP A 178 8.22 -13.70 2.80
C TRP A 178 7.23 -12.64 2.34
N PHE A 179 5.97 -12.79 2.72
CA PHE A 179 4.91 -11.85 2.35
C PHE A 179 4.34 -11.17 3.58
N VAL A 180 4.34 -9.82 3.57
CA VAL A 180 3.67 -8.95 4.54
C VAL A 180 2.69 -8.07 3.76
N PRO A 181 1.48 -8.57 3.45
CA PRO A 181 0.58 -7.89 2.52
C PRO A 181 0.14 -6.51 3.00
N ILE A 182 -0.09 -6.34 4.31
CA ILE A 182 -0.62 -5.10 4.89
C ILE A 182 0.28 -4.63 6.03
N VAL A 183 1.19 -3.71 5.73
CA VAL A 183 2.12 -3.09 6.70
C VAL A 183 1.41 -2.04 7.57
N ASN A 184 0.37 -1.41 7.05
CA ASN A 184 -0.37 -0.33 7.72
C ASN A 184 -1.87 -0.66 7.90
N PRO A 185 -2.22 -1.66 8.74
CA PRO A 185 -3.62 -2.05 8.93
C PRO A 185 -4.44 -0.97 9.65
N ASP A 186 -3.85 -0.13 10.52
CA ASP A 186 -4.57 0.94 11.21
C ASP A 186 -5.09 2.00 10.24
N GLY A 187 -4.23 2.50 9.37
CA GLY A 187 -4.63 3.46 8.35
C GLY A 187 -5.66 2.87 7.37
N TYR A 188 -5.56 1.56 7.09
CA TYR A 188 -6.53 0.89 6.22
C TYR A 188 -7.91 0.77 6.84
N GLU A 189 -8.00 0.39 8.12
CA GLU A 189 -9.25 0.34 8.87
C GLU A 189 -9.85 1.73 9.08
N TYR A 190 -9.02 2.75 9.28
CA TYR A 190 -9.49 4.12 9.29
C TYR A 190 -10.15 4.50 7.95
N ASN A 191 -9.49 4.21 6.82
CA ASN A 191 -10.06 4.44 5.49
C ASN A 191 -11.39 3.71 5.30
N ARG A 192 -11.48 2.45 5.74
CA ARG A 192 -12.74 1.68 5.71
C ARG A 192 -13.82 2.33 6.55
N SER A 193 -13.48 2.87 7.71
CA SER A 193 -14.45 3.49 8.61
C SER A 193 -15.11 4.75 8.03
N ILE A 194 -14.35 5.53 7.25
CA ILE A 194 -14.84 6.78 6.62
C ILE A 194 -15.37 6.57 5.20
N ALA A 195 -14.95 5.51 4.52
CA ALA A 195 -15.34 5.17 3.15
C ALA A 195 -15.51 3.64 3.01
N PRO A 196 -16.59 3.04 3.53
CA PRO A 196 -16.77 1.59 3.58
C PRO A 196 -16.80 0.90 2.21
N SER A 197 -17.12 1.64 1.16
CA SER A 197 -17.11 1.15 -0.23
C SER A 197 -15.77 1.36 -0.94
N GLY A 198 -14.75 1.82 -0.22
CA GLY A 198 -13.44 2.19 -0.76
C GLY A 198 -13.32 3.69 -1.05
N GLY A 199 -12.12 4.16 -1.40
CA GLY A 199 -11.85 5.56 -1.73
C GLY A 199 -11.34 6.43 -0.57
N GLY A 200 -11.17 5.88 0.63
CA GLY A 200 -10.56 6.59 1.75
C GLY A 200 -9.14 7.05 1.42
N MET A 201 -8.76 8.26 1.84
CA MET A 201 -7.53 8.94 1.41
C MET A 201 -6.46 9.06 2.50
N GLN A 202 -6.65 8.46 3.68
CA GLN A 202 -5.60 8.37 4.69
C GLN A 202 -4.42 7.60 4.11
N ARG A 203 -3.24 8.21 4.18
CA ARG A 203 -1.98 7.64 3.68
C ARG A 203 -1.17 7.00 4.80
N LYS A 204 -0.94 7.78 5.86
CA LYS A 204 -0.08 7.45 6.99
C LYS A 204 -0.76 6.46 7.95
N ASN A 205 -0.04 5.98 8.95
CA ASN A 205 -0.65 5.22 10.04
C ASN A 205 -1.47 6.13 10.97
N MET A 206 -2.06 5.57 12.03
CA MET A 206 -2.94 6.29 12.95
C MET A 206 -2.24 6.74 14.24
N ARG A 207 -0.89 6.77 14.26
CA ARG A 207 -0.15 7.23 15.43
C ARG A 207 -0.36 8.74 15.61
N GLU A 208 -0.71 9.16 16.81
CA GLU A 208 -0.73 10.57 17.17
C GLU A 208 0.68 11.18 17.08
N THR A 209 0.78 12.34 16.45
CA THR A 209 2.02 13.10 16.35
C THR A 209 2.10 14.15 17.45
N CYS A 210 3.29 14.76 17.64
CA CYS A 210 3.55 15.74 18.70
C CYS A 210 2.63 16.97 18.68
N ASN A 211 1.90 17.21 17.58
CA ASN A 211 0.97 18.32 17.43
C ASN A 211 -0.47 17.97 17.83
N GLY A 212 -0.71 16.75 18.37
CA GLY A 212 -2.05 16.29 18.76
C GLY A 212 -3.00 16.07 17.58
N SER A 213 -2.49 16.07 16.35
CA SER A 213 -3.24 15.70 15.16
C SER A 213 -3.00 14.22 14.84
N ALA A 214 -4.03 13.52 14.41
CA ALA A 214 -3.94 12.14 13.95
C ALA A 214 -3.33 12.01 12.53
N ASP A 215 -2.38 12.90 12.19
CA ASP A 215 -1.76 12.91 10.87
C ASP A 215 -0.91 11.67 10.59
N GLY A 216 -0.55 10.94 11.64
CA GLY A 216 0.19 9.70 11.57
C GLY A 216 1.66 9.86 11.14
N ILE A 217 2.34 8.72 11.07
CA ILE A 217 3.70 8.61 10.55
C ILE A 217 3.63 7.84 9.23
N ASP A 218 4.39 8.30 8.24
CA ASP A 218 4.53 7.59 6.96
C ASP A 218 5.45 6.36 7.16
N PRO A 219 4.93 5.11 7.11
CA PRO A 219 5.76 3.93 7.30
C PRO A 219 6.85 3.81 6.24
N ASN A 220 6.61 4.31 5.03
CA ASN A 220 7.55 4.26 3.91
C ASN A 220 8.63 5.38 3.98
N ARG A 221 8.67 6.14 5.07
CA ARG A 221 9.73 7.11 5.39
C ARG A 221 10.42 6.78 6.71
N ASN A 222 10.11 5.63 7.31
CA ASN A 222 10.54 5.29 8.66
C ASN A 222 11.37 4.00 8.76
N TYR A 223 11.96 3.55 7.65
CA TYR A 223 12.96 2.48 7.67
C TYR A 223 14.32 3.02 8.09
N GLY A 224 15.02 2.26 8.96
CA GLY A 224 16.30 2.71 9.55
C GLY A 224 17.49 2.73 8.56
N TYR A 225 17.41 1.99 7.45
CA TYR A 225 18.49 1.95 6.47
C TYR A 225 18.59 3.27 5.71
N MET A 226 19.75 3.92 5.80
CA MET A 226 20.05 5.22 5.16
C MET A 226 19.04 6.34 5.47
N TRP A 227 18.36 6.25 6.62
CA TRP A 227 17.39 7.27 7.03
C TRP A 227 18.10 8.58 7.38
N GLY A 228 17.63 9.69 6.78
CA GLY A 228 18.18 11.03 7.04
C GLY A 228 19.47 11.38 6.28
N LEU A 229 19.85 10.62 5.26
CA LEU A 229 20.96 10.92 4.36
C LEU A 229 20.50 11.76 3.16
#